data_21ee2b457c3d3bc1339add6efed0c821
#
_entry.id   21ee2b457c3d3bc1339add6efed0c821
#
_cell.length_a   1.000
_cell.length_b   1.000
_cell.length_c   1.000
_cell.angle_alpha   90.00
_cell.angle_beta   90.00
_cell.angle_gamma   90.00
#
_symmetry.space_group_name_H-M   'P 1'
#
loop_
_entity.id
_entity.type
_entity.pdbx_description
1 polymer ?
#
loop_
_entity_poly.entity_id
_entity_poly.type
_entity_poly.pdbx_seq_one_letter_code
_entity_poly.pdbx_strand_id
1 'polypeptide(L)'
;HLSFPTYGMKRQMEALDRGLVAVKTENGVFISWRVLGNEKETAFNVYKNGKLFKSVSSKQATNLTDKSGNLEDKYVVKAVVKGKETDSSKEVKAWEQDFLTIQLNRPEKGITPPCIALNRSNGIAEEYPEGQEYTYVPGDCSVGDLDGDGEYEIIVKWNPSNQTDNSYSGITGPVYLDAYKLSGKHLWRINLGKNIRAGSHYTQFMVYDFNGDGKAELVCKTAPGTVDGKGKKIFLGTDDPDKDWRNLEMNKKTCGYVLQGPEYLTIFSGKTGEELHTVPY
;
A
#
# COMPACT_ATOMS: atom_id res chain seq x y z
N HIS A 1 28.59 9.25 26.47
CA HIS A 1 28.13 7.92 26.00
C HIS A 1 26.73 7.68 26.54
N LEU A 2 25.70 7.91 25.74
CA LEU A 2 24.35 7.44 26.01
C LEU A 2 24.31 5.97 25.60
N SER A 3 24.38 5.08 26.58
CA SER A 3 24.12 3.65 26.36
C SER A 3 22.58 3.50 26.25
N PHE A 4 22.09 3.29 25.06
CA PHE A 4 20.72 2.81 24.88
C PHE A 4 20.69 1.35 25.40
N PRO A 5 19.71 0.99 26.26
CA PRO A 5 19.55 -0.38 26.64
C PRO A 5 19.21 -1.18 25.39
N THR A 6 20.09 -2.09 25.00
CA THR A 6 19.79 -3.12 24.02
C THR A 6 18.81 -4.11 24.65
N TYR A 7 17.56 -3.73 24.77
CA TYR A 7 16.52 -4.73 24.91
C TYR A 7 16.56 -5.55 23.61
N GLY A 8 16.85 -6.82 23.73
CA GLY A 8 16.67 -7.76 22.64
C GLY A 8 15.22 -7.78 22.24
N MET A 9 14.80 -6.81 21.45
CA MET A 9 13.45 -6.78 20.91
C MET A 9 13.29 -8.02 20.04
N LYS A 10 12.45 -8.94 20.45
CA LYS A 10 11.99 -9.99 19.56
C LYS A 10 11.40 -9.32 18.35
N ARG A 11 11.89 -9.69 17.16
CA ARG A 11 11.26 -9.29 15.91
C ARG A 11 9.78 -9.64 16.00
N GLN A 12 8.94 -8.62 16.01
CA GLN A 12 7.50 -8.81 15.94
C GLN A 12 7.14 -9.09 14.48
N MET A 13 6.27 -10.06 14.29
CA MET A 13 5.74 -10.43 12.98
C MET A 13 4.27 -10.04 12.97
N GLU A 14 3.81 -9.52 11.86
CA GLU A 14 2.37 -9.33 11.65
C GLU A 14 1.63 -10.65 11.88
N ALA A 15 0.43 -10.58 12.44
CA ALA A 15 -0.39 -11.77 12.74
C ALA A 15 -1.09 -12.31 11.46
N LEU A 16 -0.33 -12.41 10.38
CA LEU A 16 -0.82 -12.90 9.10
C LEU A 16 -1.16 -14.39 9.15
N ASP A 17 -2.21 -14.77 8.46
CA ASP A 17 -2.53 -16.16 8.22
C ASP A 17 -1.62 -16.78 7.16
N ARG A 18 -1.89 -18.04 6.77
CA ARG A 18 -1.10 -18.77 5.77
C ARG A 18 -1.18 -18.21 4.36
N GLY A 19 -2.01 -17.21 4.08
CA GLY A 19 -2.25 -16.72 2.73
C GLY A 19 -2.65 -17.86 1.80
N LEU A 20 -3.47 -18.80 2.29
CA LEU A 20 -3.95 -19.93 1.51
C LEU A 20 -4.80 -19.45 0.34
N VAL A 21 -4.42 -19.87 -0.86
CA VAL A 21 -5.14 -19.59 -2.10
C VAL A 21 -5.40 -20.92 -2.81
N ALA A 22 -6.59 -21.09 -3.34
CA ALA A 22 -6.97 -22.19 -4.21
C ALA A 22 -7.53 -21.62 -5.51
N VAL A 23 -7.04 -22.10 -6.67
CA VAL A 23 -7.41 -21.55 -7.98
C VAL A 23 -7.73 -22.71 -8.92
N LYS A 24 -8.87 -22.62 -9.62
CA LYS A 24 -9.25 -23.58 -10.66
C LYS A 24 -8.31 -23.43 -11.85
N THR A 25 -7.78 -24.55 -12.29
CA THR A 25 -6.93 -24.68 -13.48
C THR A 25 -7.47 -25.77 -14.40
N GLU A 26 -6.90 -25.91 -15.59
CA GLU A 26 -7.22 -27.03 -16.50
C GLU A 26 -6.95 -28.39 -15.86
N ASN A 27 -5.98 -28.48 -14.95
CA ASN A 27 -5.53 -29.74 -14.33
C ASN A 27 -6.15 -29.99 -12.94
N GLY A 28 -7.21 -29.28 -12.56
CA GLY A 28 -7.84 -29.38 -11.24
C GLY A 28 -7.78 -28.06 -10.46
N VAL A 29 -7.57 -28.13 -9.14
CA VAL A 29 -7.42 -26.96 -8.29
C VAL A 29 -5.97 -26.85 -7.84
N PHE A 30 -5.30 -25.76 -8.19
CA PHE A 30 -3.99 -25.41 -7.68
C PHE A 30 -4.15 -24.75 -6.32
N ILE A 31 -3.38 -25.19 -5.33
CA ILE A 31 -3.43 -24.74 -3.95
C ILE A 31 -2.05 -24.26 -3.57
N SER A 32 -1.95 -23.07 -2.97
CA SER A 32 -0.67 -22.49 -2.53
C SER A 32 -0.84 -21.79 -1.18
N TRP A 33 0.21 -21.83 -0.37
CA TRP A 33 0.28 -21.15 0.94
C TRP A 33 1.71 -20.70 1.22
N ARG A 34 1.89 -19.87 2.25
CA ARG A 34 3.22 -19.36 2.62
C ARG A 34 3.80 -20.04 3.85
N VAL A 35 5.13 -20.07 3.89
CA VAL A 35 5.91 -20.33 5.11
C VAL A 35 6.20 -18.99 5.77
N LEU A 36 5.94 -18.88 7.07
CA LEU A 36 6.22 -17.67 7.82
C LEU A 36 7.73 -17.57 8.15
N GLY A 37 8.24 -16.35 8.26
CA GLY A 37 9.69 -16.11 8.39
C GLY A 37 10.34 -16.65 9.67
N ASN A 38 9.54 -17.00 10.69
CA ASN A 38 9.98 -17.63 11.93
C ASN A 38 9.89 -19.18 11.90
N GLU A 39 9.42 -19.77 10.81
CA GLU A 39 9.24 -21.21 10.64
C GLU A 39 10.43 -21.83 9.94
N LYS A 40 11.05 -22.78 10.62
CA LYS A 40 12.09 -23.64 10.07
C LYS A 40 11.60 -25.08 10.11
N GLU A 41 11.82 -25.81 9.02
CA GLU A 41 11.51 -27.24 8.94
C GLU A 41 10.03 -27.58 9.24
N THR A 42 9.11 -26.64 8.96
CA THR A 42 7.67 -26.86 9.15
C THR A 42 7.09 -27.68 7.99
N ALA A 43 6.43 -28.79 8.31
CA ALA A 43 5.62 -29.56 7.38
C ALA A 43 4.17 -29.05 7.40
N PHE A 44 3.35 -29.52 6.46
CA PHE A 44 1.97 -29.06 6.34
C PHE A 44 1.01 -30.21 6.06
N ASN A 45 -0.17 -30.16 6.66
CA ASN A 45 -1.30 -30.99 6.32
C ASN A 45 -2.33 -30.16 5.55
N VAL A 46 -2.66 -30.59 4.35
CA VAL A 46 -3.71 -29.98 3.51
C VAL A 46 -4.99 -30.79 3.68
N TYR A 47 -6.05 -30.10 4.03
CA TYR A 47 -7.39 -30.68 4.20
C TYR A 47 -8.27 -30.23 3.04
N LYS A 48 -9.10 -31.16 2.56
CA LYS A 48 -10.16 -30.93 1.57
C LYS A 48 -11.49 -31.32 2.19
N ASN A 49 -12.44 -30.41 2.22
CA ASN A 49 -13.80 -30.64 2.77
C ASN A 49 -13.74 -31.28 4.18
N GLY A 50 -12.85 -30.79 5.04
CA GLY A 50 -12.66 -31.25 6.41
C GLY A 50 -11.89 -32.58 6.56
N LYS A 51 -11.45 -33.22 5.49
CA LYS A 51 -10.69 -34.46 5.52
C LYS A 51 -9.24 -34.25 5.11
N LEU A 52 -8.30 -34.93 5.75
CA LEU A 52 -6.88 -34.89 5.36
C LEU A 52 -6.75 -35.37 3.91
N PHE A 53 -6.27 -34.47 3.06
CA PHE A 53 -6.07 -34.72 1.63
C PHE A 53 -4.62 -35.08 1.32
N LYS A 54 -3.67 -34.28 1.87
CA LYS A 54 -2.24 -34.48 1.60
C LYS A 54 -1.38 -33.94 2.75
N SER A 55 -0.31 -34.68 3.10
CA SER A 55 0.78 -34.16 3.91
C SER A 55 1.94 -33.74 3.03
N VAL A 56 2.52 -32.59 3.30
CA VAL A 56 3.63 -31.97 2.59
C VAL A 56 4.80 -31.79 3.55
N SER A 57 5.94 -32.37 3.24
CA SER A 57 7.12 -32.27 4.11
C SER A 57 7.77 -30.88 4.02
N SER A 58 8.57 -30.52 5.02
CA SER A 58 9.32 -29.25 5.06
C SER A 58 10.33 -29.06 3.93
N LYS A 59 10.63 -30.12 3.18
CA LYS A 59 11.55 -30.10 2.02
C LYS A 59 10.84 -29.91 0.68
N GLN A 60 9.50 -29.92 0.68
CA GLN A 60 8.68 -29.76 -0.51
C GLN A 60 8.20 -28.31 -0.65
N ALA A 61 7.82 -27.94 -1.87
CA ALA A 61 7.19 -26.65 -2.11
C ALA A 61 5.82 -26.56 -1.40
N THR A 62 5.47 -25.34 -0.96
CA THR A 62 4.19 -25.05 -0.30
C THR A 62 3.07 -24.83 -1.30
N ASN A 63 2.94 -25.75 -2.23
CA ASN A 63 1.85 -25.81 -3.18
C ASN A 63 1.60 -27.25 -3.64
N LEU A 64 0.44 -27.49 -4.18
CA LEU A 64 0.08 -28.74 -4.83
C LEU A 64 -1.14 -28.55 -5.75
N THR A 65 -1.39 -29.53 -6.63
CA THR A 65 -2.59 -29.56 -7.46
C THR A 65 -3.48 -30.75 -7.05
N ASP A 66 -4.71 -30.44 -6.67
CA ASP A 66 -5.78 -31.42 -6.54
C ASP A 66 -6.42 -31.68 -7.90
N LYS A 67 -6.03 -32.77 -8.56
CA LYS A 67 -6.51 -33.13 -9.91
C LYS A 67 -8.02 -33.38 -9.96
N SER A 68 -8.63 -33.75 -8.84
CA SER A 68 -10.07 -33.98 -8.73
C SER A 68 -10.84 -32.75 -8.20
N GLY A 69 -10.14 -31.67 -7.93
CA GLY A 69 -10.70 -30.46 -7.32
C GLY A 69 -11.66 -29.72 -8.24
N ASN A 70 -12.66 -29.11 -7.63
CA ASN A 70 -13.65 -28.26 -8.29
C ASN A 70 -13.93 -26.99 -7.47
N LEU A 71 -14.76 -26.09 -7.99
CA LEU A 71 -15.04 -24.77 -7.38
C LEU A 71 -15.79 -24.85 -6.03
N GLU A 72 -16.46 -25.97 -5.75
CA GLU A 72 -17.19 -26.15 -4.50
C GLU A 72 -16.32 -26.72 -3.37
N ASP A 73 -15.14 -27.24 -3.71
CA ASP A 73 -14.24 -27.79 -2.72
C ASP A 73 -13.65 -26.69 -1.84
N LYS A 74 -13.52 -27.03 -0.56
CA LYS A 74 -12.96 -26.15 0.47
C LYS A 74 -11.65 -26.71 0.98
N TYR A 75 -10.68 -25.83 1.15
CA TYR A 75 -9.34 -26.19 1.57
C TYR A 75 -8.93 -25.48 2.84
N VAL A 76 -8.16 -26.18 3.68
CA VAL A 76 -7.52 -25.67 4.89
C VAL A 76 -6.11 -26.24 4.93
N VAL A 77 -5.14 -25.43 5.33
CA VAL A 77 -3.76 -25.86 5.58
C VAL A 77 -3.43 -25.68 7.04
N LYS A 78 -2.84 -26.72 7.63
CA LYS A 78 -2.34 -26.69 9.00
C LYS A 78 -0.84 -26.92 9.03
N ALA A 79 -0.11 -26.13 9.78
CA ALA A 79 1.30 -26.36 10.02
C ALA A 79 1.51 -27.56 10.96
N VAL A 80 2.60 -28.30 10.70
CA VAL A 80 2.99 -29.45 11.50
C VAL A 80 4.41 -29.25 12.02
N VAL A 81 4.55 -29.08 13.32
CA VAL A 81 5.82 -28.91 14.02
C VAL A 81 6.04 -30.09 14.95
N LYS A 82 7.18 -30.78 14.81
CA LYS A 82 7.52 -31.97 15.58
C LYS A 82 6.39 -33.02 15.60
N GLY A 83 5.73 -33.23 14.45
CA GLY A 83 4.66 -34.20 14.28
C GLY A 83 3.28 -33.80 14.84
N LYS A 84 3.13 -32.57 15.33
CA LYS A 84 1.85 -32.05 15.86
C LYS A 84 1.37 -30.89 15.01
N GLU A 85 0.06 -30.85 14.70
CA GLU A 85 -0.58 -29.69 14.10
C GLU A 85 -0.60 -28.52 15.11
N THR A 86 -0.24 -27.34 14.65
CA THR A 86 -0.07 -26.14 15.52
C THR A 86 -1.06 -25.05 15.20
N ASP A 87 -1.09 -24.56 13.95
CA ASP A 87 -2.00 -23.51 13.51
C ASP A 87 -2.76 -23.94 12.25
N SER A 88 -3.83 -23.25 11.96
CA SER A 88 -4.71 -23.54 10.84
C SER A 88 -4.96 -22.26 10.04
N SER A 89 -4.90 -22.35 8.72
CA SER A 89 -5.40 -21.28 7.86
C SER A 89 -6.92 -21.10 8.03
N LYS A 90 -7.42 -19.96 7.58
CA LYS A 90 -8.84 -19.83 7.23
C LYS A 90 -9.19 -20.87 6.13
N GLU A 91 -10.47 -21.28 6.07
CA GLU A 91 -11.00 -22.11 5.01
C GLU A 91 -11.19 -21.27 3.75
N VAL A 92 -10.73 -21.76 2.60
CA VAL A 92 -10.89 -21.09 1.31
C VAL A 92 -11.59 -22.00 0.31
N LYS A 93 -12.40 -21.41 -0.56
CA LYS A 93 -12.91 -22.03 -1.79
C LYS A 93 -11.99 -21.72 -2.97
N ALA A 94 -12.01 -22.55 -3.99
CA ALA A 94 -11.27 -22.30 -5.22
C ALA A 94 -11.83 -21.07 -5.96
N TRP A 95 -10.93 -20.16 -6.38
CA TRP A 95 -11.26 -19.10 -7.31
C TRP A 95 -11.44 -19.66 -8.72
N GLU A 96 -12.40 -19.10 -9.46
CA GLU A 96 -12.62 -19.47 -10.86
C GLU A 96 -11.51 -18.94 -11.78
N GLN A 97 -10.90 -17.82 -11.41
CA GLN A 97 -9.83 -17.14 -12.16
C GLN A 97 -8.58 -17.02 -11.27
N ASP A 98 -7.42 -16.90 -11.91
CA ASP A 98 -6.12 -16.76 -11.25
C ASP A 98 -5.78 -15.32 -10.81
N PHE A 99 -6.76 -14.43 -10.85
CA PHE A 99 -6.67 -13.05 -10.39
C PHE A 99 -7.93 -12.61 -9.64
N LEU A 100 -7.77 -11.60 -8.79
CA LEU A 100 -8.85 -10.93 -8.10
C LEU A 100 -9.02 -9.52 -8.67
N THR A 101 -10.23 -9.20 -9.14
CA THR A 101 -10.56 -7.84 -9.59
C THR A 101 -11.03 -7.01 -8.40
N ILE A 102 -10.35 -5.89 -8.14
CA ILE A 102 -10.72 -4.93 -7.11
C ILE A 102 -11.13 -3.63 -7.81
N GLN A 103 -12.38 -3.21 -7.59
CA GLN A 103 -12.88 -1.95 -8.10
C GLN A 103 -12.32 -0.79 -7.26
N LEU A 104 -11.62 0.13 -7.92
CA LEU A 104 -11.02 1.29 -7.27
C LEU A 104 -11.90 2.55 -7.45
N ASN A 105 -11.86 3.45 -6.46
CA ASN A 105 -12.54 4.74 -6.47
C ASN A 105 -11.59 5.83 -6.99
N ARG A 106 -11.56 6.02 -8.33
CA ARG A 106 -10.68 7.02 -8.94
C ARG A 106 -11.00 8.42 -8.40
N PRO A 107 -9.97 9.21 -7.97
CA PRO A 107 -10.16 10.60 -7.60
C PRO A 107 -10.69 11.44 -8.78
N GLU A 108 -11.40 12.51 -8.46
CA GLU A 108 -11.92 13.45 -9.44
C GLU A 108 -10.78 14.15 -10.21
N LYS A 109 -11.02 14.42 -11.49
CA LYS A 109 -10.10 15.24 -12.30
C LYS A 109 -9.99 16.64 -11.73
N GLY A 110 -8.89 17.31 -12.04
CA GLY A 110 -8.67 18.69 -11.64
C GLY A 110 -7.91 19.51 -12.67
N ILE A 111 -7.69 20.75 -12.34
CA ILE A 111 -6.88 21.70 -13.10
C ILE A 111 -5.89 22.39 -12.17
N THR A 112 -4.67 22.59 -12.60
CA THR A 112 -3.65 23.31 -11.84
C THR A 112 -3.88 24.82 -11.92
N PRO A 113 -3.25 25.63 -11.04
CA PRO A 113 -3.03 27.03 -11.33
C PRO A 113 -2.30 27.22 -12.67
N PRO A 114 -2.29 28.45 -13.26
CA PRO A 114 -1.44 28.78 -14.42
C PRO A 114 -0.01 28.33 -14.19
N CYS A 115 0.61 27.69 -15.18
CA CYS A 115 1.96 27.13 -15.03
C CYS A 115 2.68 26.98 -16.37
N ILE A 116 3.99 26.79 -16.30
CA ILE A 116 4.77 26.23 -17.39
C ILE A 116 5.09 24.79 -17.04
N ALA A 117 4.70 23.86 -17.87
CA ALA A 117 4.85 22.44 -17.63
C ALA A 117 5.31 21.68 -18.88
N LEU A 118 5.90 20.50 -18.66
CA LEU A 118 6.29 19.60 -19.74
C LEU A 118 5.04 19.12 -20.48
N ASN A 119 4.97 19.36 -21.78
CA ASN A 119 4.04 18.66 -22.65
C ASN A 119 4.63 17.29 -23.00
N ARG A 120 4.00 16.23 -22.49
CA ARG A 120 4.51 14.85 -22.65
C ARG A 120 4.43 14.32 -24.07
N SER A 121 3.60 14.91 -24.93
CA SER A 121 3.46 14.47 -26.31
C SER A 121 4.62 14.89 -27.20
N ASN A 122 5.30 16.00 -26.88
CA ASN A 122 6.41 16.55 -27.68
C ASN A 122 7.71 16.76 -26.90
N GLY A 123 7.70 16.59 -25.57
CA GLY A 123 8.87 16.75 -24.71
C GLY A 123 9.31 18.20 -24.49
N ILE A 124 8.47 19.18 -24.80
CA ILE A 124 8.76 20.60 -24.68
C ILE A 124 7.99 21.23 -23.53
N ALA A 125 8.61 22.16 -22.79
CA ALA A 125 7.93 22.96 -21.79
C ALA A 125 7.06 24.03 -22.46
N GLU A 126 5.77 24.01 -22.18
CA GLU A 126 4.74 24.90 -22.71
C GLU A 126 4.04 25.68 -21.61
N GLU A 127 3.45 26.82 -21.99
CA GLU A 127 2.65 27.64 -21.09
C GLU A 127 1.20 27.14 -21.05
N TYR A 128 0.67 27.02 -19.83
CA TYR A 128 -0.72 26.70 -19.55
C TYR A 128 -1.35 27.87 -18.78
N PRO A 129 -1.79 28.93 -19.48
CA PRO A 129 -2.30 30.15 -18.82
C PRO A 129 -3.60 29.93 -18.06
N GLU A 130 -4.40 28.92 -18.45
CA GLU A 130 -5.63 28.51 -17.72
C GLU A 130 -5.38 27.34 -16.77
N GLY A 131 -4.13 26.92 -16.57
CA GLY A 131 -3.75 25.72 -15.85
C GLY A 131 -3.77 24.47 -16.71
N GLN A 132 -3.12 23.42 -16.22
CA GLN A 132 -3.05 22.11 -16.87
C GLN A 132 -4.09 21.16 -16.26
N GLU A 133 -4.97 20.62 -17.10
CA GLU A 133 -5.91 19.58 -16.69
C GLU A 133 -5.17 18.28 -16.35
N TYR A 134 -5.68 17.55 -15.35
CA TYR A 134 -5.17 16.24 -14.99
C TYR A 134 -6.31 15.31 -14.55
N THR A 135 -6.09 14.03 -14.77
CA THR A 135 -6.88 12.92 -14.25
C THR A 135 -6.00 12.06 -13.35
N TYR A 136 -6.48 10.91 -12.90
CA TYR A 136 -5.71 10.01 -12.05
C TYR A 136 -5.57 8.62 -12.66
N VAL A 137 -4.40 8.03 -12.42
CA VAL A 137 -4.12 6.62 -12.71
C VAL A 137 -3.58 5.96 -11.45
N PRO A 138 -3.89 4.67 -11.18
CA PRO A 138 -3.26 3.94 -10.10
C PRO A 138 -1.78 3.77 -10.41
N GLY A 139 -0.96 3.97 -9.38
CA GLY A 139 0.50 3.81 -9.44
C GLY A 139 0.96 2.67 -8.54
N ASP A 140 2.03 2.94 -7.75
CA ASP A 140 2.58 1.97 -6.82
C ASP A 140 1.55 1.52 -5.80
N CYS A 141 1.61 0.24 -5.43
CA CYS A 141 0.81 -0.35 -4.39
C CYS A 141 1.71 -0.98 -3.32
N SER A 142 1.22 -1.02 -2.10
CA SER A 142 1.81 -1.79 -1.03
C SER A 142 0.71 -2.52 -0.26
N VAL A 143 1.09 -3.52 0.52
CA VAL A 143 0.13 -4.33 1.29
C VAL A 143 0.57 -4.42 2.74
N GLY A 144 -0.39 -4.57 3.63
CA GLY A 144 -0.21 -4.85 5.05
C GLY A 144 -1.52 -5.26 5.68
N ASP A 145 -1.46 -5.91 6.82
CA ASP A 145 -2.64 -6.17 7.66
C ASP A 145 -2.95 -4.89 8.44
N LEU A 146 -3.81 -4.03 7.88
CA LEU A 146 -4.07 -2.69 8.40
C LEU A 146 -5.01 -2.70 9.63
N ASP A 147 -5.84 -3.72 9.79
CA ASP A 147 -6.80 -3.79 10.89
C ASP A 147 -6.59 -4.96 11.87
N GLY A 148 -5.61 -5.81 11.61
CA GLY A 148 -5.21 -6.91 12.48
C GLY A 148 -6.10 -8.16 12.34
N ASP A 149 -6.80 -8.32 11.20
CA ASP A 149 -7.68 -9.46 10.96
C ASP A 149 -6.97 -10.67 10.32
N GLY A 150 -5.68 -10.52 9.98
CA GLY A 150 -4.83 -11.55 9.38
C GLY A 150 -4.94 -11.63 7.86
N GLU A 151 -5.69 -10.76 7.21
CA GLU A 151 -5.71 -10.57 5.76
C GLU A 151 -4.97 -9.29 5.38
N TYR A 152 -4.41 -9.22 4.16
CA TYR A 152 -3.82 -7.99 3.68
C TYR A 152 -4.88 -7.05 3.12
N GLU A 153 -4.76 -5.79 3.47
CA GLU A 153 -5.32 -4.68 2.72
C GLU A 153 -4.30 -4.17 1.71
N ILE A 154 -4.80 -3.46 0.71
CA ILE A 154 -3.99 -2.85 -0.35
C ILE A 154 -4.02 -1.35 -0.19
N ILE A 155 -2.85 -0.71 -0.16
CA ILE A 155 -2.72 0.74 -0.28
C ILE A 155 -2.32 1.06 -1.72
N VAL A 156 -3.10 1.92 -2.38
CA VAL A 156 -2.91 2.36 -3.76
C VAL A 156 -2.51 3.82 -3.78
N LYS A 157 -1.40 4.15 -4.42
CA LYS A 157 -1.01 5.53 -4.72
C LYS A 157 -1.68 5.97 -6.02
N TRP A 158 -2.44 7.05 -5.99
CA TRP A 158 -3.01 7.68 -7.16
C TRP A 158 -2.10 8.77 -7.69
N ASN A 159 -1.60 8.56 -8.89
CA ASN A 159 -0.75 9.52 -9.59
C ASN A 159 -1.61 10.43 -10.47
N PRO A 160 -1.49 11.76 -10.33
CA PRO A 160 -2.10 12.67 -11.31
C PRO A 160 -1.40 12.47 -12.67
N SER A 161 -2.16 12.52 -13.76
CA SER A 161 -1.64 12.29 -15.12
C SER A 161 -0.56 13.30 -15.55
N ASN A 162 -0.52 14.47 -14.88
CA ASN A 162 0.50 15.50 -15.07
C ASN A 162 1.66 15.41 -14.06
N GLN A 163 1.80 14.28 -13.33
CA GLN A 163 3.01 14.03 -12.53
C GLN A 163 4.26 14.18 -13.40
N THR A 164 5.34 14.67 -12.82
CA THR A 164 6.57 14.91 -13.59
C THR A 164 7.81 14.67 -12.74
N ASP A 165 8.93 14.37 -13.38
CA ASP A 165 10.21 14.24 -12.72
C ASP A 165 10.70 15.60 -12.20
N ASN A 166 11.59 15.57 -11.19
CA ASN A 166 12.14 16.77 -10.58
C ASN A 166 13.09 17.56 -11.52
N SER A 167 13.46 17.00 -12.67
CA SER A 167 14.23 17.67 -13.72
C SER A 167 13.38 18.58 -14.63
N TYR A 168 12.05 18.51 -14.51
CA TYR A 168 11.13 19.29 -15.35
C TYR A 168 10.27 20.23 -14.51
N SER A 169 10.01 21.43 -15.04
CA SER A 169 9.01 22.35 -14.48
C SER A 169 7.59 21.76 -14.60
N GLY A 170 6.68 22.26 -13.80
CA GLY A 170 5.25 21.94 -13.84
C GLY A 170 4.64 21.84 -12.46
N ILE A 171 3.45 22.41 -12.32
CA ILE A 171 2.59 22.19 -11.17
C ILE A 171 1.87 20.87 -11.38
N THR A 172 1.92 19.98 -10.40
CA THR A 172 1.21 18.69 -10.46
C THR A 172 -0.09 18.72 -9.67
N GLY A 173 -1.03 17.86 -10.02
CA GLY A 173 -2.13 17.52 -9.13
C GLY A 173 -1.60 16.88 -7.84
N PRO A 174 -2.39 16.86 -6.74
CA PRO A 174 -2.01 16.21 -5.50
C PRO A 174 -1.96 14.69 -5.66
N VAL A 175 -1.11 14.04 -4.88
CA VAL A 175 -1.09 12.57 -4.76
C VAL A 175 -2.12 12.16 -3.71
N TYR A 176 -2.86 11.08 -3.99
CA TYR A 176 -3.70 10.43 -2.99
C TYR A 176 -3.17 9.03 -2.66
N LEU A 177 -3.39 8.62 -1.42
CA LEU A 177 -3.17 7.26 -0.97
C LEU A 177 -4.50 6.71 -0.47
N ASP A 178 -4.96 5.62 -1.06
CA ASP A 178 -6.20 4.96 -0.71
C ASP A 178 -5.94 3.57 -0.15
N ALA A 179 -6.71 3.16 0.86
CA ALA A 179 -6.70 1.79 1.34
C ALA A 179 -7.98 1.04 0.95
N TYR A 180 -7.82 -0.22 0.58
CA TYR A 180 -8.90 -1.13 0.18
C TYR A 180 -8.74 -2.50 0.80
N LYS A 181 -9.86 -3.10 1.22
CA LYS A 181 -9.90 -4.55 1.46
C LYS A 181 -9.93 -5.32 0.13
N LEU A 182 -9.53 -6.58 0.18
CA LEU A 182 -9.61 -7.48 -1.00
C LEU A 182 -11.04 -7.61 -1.55
N SER A 183 -12.06 -7.36 -0.74
CA SER A 183 -13.47 -7.29 -1.16
C SER A 183 -13.81 -6.07 -2.03
N GLY A 184 -12.87 -5.14 -2.22
CA GLY A 184 -13.09 -3.86 -2.90
C GLY A 184 -13.63 -2.76 -2.00
N LYS A 185 -13.85 -3.03 -0.70
CA LYS A 185 -14.29 -2.00 0.24
C LYS A 185 -13.20 -0.96 0.42
N HIS A 186 -13.50 0.30 0.03
CA HIS A 186 -12.65 1.45 0.30
C HIS A 186 -12.68 1.78 1.81
N LEU A 187 -11.52 1.95 2.42
CA LEU A 187 -11.38 2.21 3.85
C LEU A 187 -11.18 3.70 4.14
N TRP A 188 -10.21 4.32 3.48
CA TRP A 188 -9.88 5.72 3.67
C TRP A 188 -9.06 6.26 2.49
N ARG A 189 -8.98 7.59 2.42
CA ARG A 189 -8.15 8.35 1.49
C ARG A 189 -7.35 9.40 2.22
N ILE A 190 -6.05 9.45 1.99
CA ILE A 190 -5.15 10.53 2.41
C ILE A 190 -4.86 11.37 1.18
N ASN A 191 -4.96 12.71 1.34
CA ASN A 191 -4.58 13.67 0.31
C ASN A 191 -3.24 14.31 0.72
N LEU A 192 -2.16 14.05 0.00
CA LEU A 192 -0.85 14.62 0.33
C LEU A 192 -0.78 16.15 0.13
N GLY A 193 -1.76 16.71 -0.56
CA GLY A 193 -1.91 18.15 -0.71
C GLY A 193 -1.03 18.76 -1.81
N LYS A 194 -1.17 20.07 -1.97
CA LYS A 194 -0.50 20.84 -3.04
C LYS A 194 1.01 21.02 -2.81
N ASN A 195 1.46 20.93 -1.57
CA ASN A 195 2.85 21.13 -1.19
C ASN A 195 3.73 19.86 -1.32
N ILE A 196 3.13 18.73 -1.69
CA ILE A 196 3.82 17.51 -2.10
C ILE A 196 3.68 17.38 -3.62
N ARG A 197 4.78 17.55 -4.33
CA ARG A 197 4.82 17.44 -5.79
C ARG A 197 4.76 15.98 -6.21
N ALA A 198 3.95 15.65 -7.19
CA ALA A 198 3.82 14.29 -7.71
C ALA A 198 4.91 13.94 -8.71
N GLY A 199 5.48 12.74 -8.58
CA GLY A 199 6.46 12.21 -9.52
C GLY A 199 6.67 10.71 -9.37
N SER A 200 7.18 10.08 -10.41
CA SER A 200 7.35 8.62 -10.45
C SER A 200 8.42 8.12 -9.49
N HIS A 201 9.44 8.94 -9.18
CA HIS A 201 10.59 8.56 -8.40
C HIS A 201 10.61 9.14 -6.98
N TYR A 202 9.59 9.89 -6.61
CA TYR A 202 9.41 10.46 -5.27
C TYR A 202 7.93 10.44 -4.90
N THR A 203 7.54 10.77 -3.70
CA THR A 203 6.28 10.41 -3.06
C THR A 203 6.23 8.91 -2.68
N GLN A 204 7.36 8.42 -2.15
CA GLN A 204 7.47 7.06 -1.62
C GLN A 204 6.67 6.92 -0.33
N PHE A 205 6.19 5.72 -0.07
CA PHE A 205 5.53 5.38 1.18
C PHE A 205 5.90 3.95 1.61
N MET A 206 5.81 3.69 2.88
CA MET A 206 6.06 2.38 3.48
C MET A 206 4.85 1.93 4.27
N VAL A 207 4.58 0.64 4.22
CA VAL A 207 3.51 -0.03 4.98
C VAL A 207 4.15 -1.14 5.79
N TYR A 208 4.08 -1.05 7.10
CA TYR A 208 4.64 -2.02 8.03
C TYR A 208 4.07 -1.81 9.43
N ASP A 209 4.12 -2.84 10.27
CA ASP A 209 3.84 -2.72 11.70
C ASP A 209 5.04 -2.08 12.41
N PHE A 210 5.06 -0.74 12.47
CA PHE A 210 6.18 0.02 13.03
C PHE A 210 6.18 0.06 14.56
N ASN A 211 5.02 -0.10 15.18
CA ASN A 211 4.87 -0.03 16.63
C ASN A 211 4.82 -1.43 17.28
N GLY A 212 4.67 -2.49 16.49
CA GLY A 212 4.66 -3.87 16.94
C GLY A 212 3.35 -4.32 17.57
N ASP A 213 2.21 -3.70 17.23
CA ASP A 213 0.90 -4.04 17.76
C ASP A 213 0.13 -5.09 16.94
N GLY A 214 0.73 -5.55 15.83
CA GLY A 214 0.14 -6.54 14.93
C GLY A 214 -0.73 -5.94 13.83
N LYS A 215 -0.69 -4.60 13.65
CA LYS A 215 -1.36 -3.89 12.57
C LYS A 215 -0.33 -3.03 11.85
N ALA A 216 -0.46 -2.95 10.53
CA ALA A 216 0.45 -2.13 9.76
C ALA A 216 0.02 -0.66 9.77
N GLU A 217 1.00 0.23 9.92
CA GLU A 217 0.89 1.66 9.69
C GLU A 217 1.35 2.02 8.27
N LEU A 218 1.00 3.25 7.87
CA LEU A 218 1.56 3.88 6.69
C LEU A 218 2.47 5.03 7.09
N VAL A 219 3.66 5.11 6.49
CA VAL A 219 4.62 6.20 6.68
C VAL A 219 4.96 6.82 5.35
N CYS A 220 4.88 8.13 5.26
CA CYS A 220 5.35 8.88 4.10
C CYS A 220 5.75 10.31 4.44
N LYS A 221 6.42 10.95 3.47
CA LYS A 221 6.69 12.39 3.49
C LYS A 221 5.37 13.14 3.32
N THR A 222 5.18 14.17 4.15
CA THR A 222 4.04 15.09 4.13
C THR A 222 4.50 16.54 4.21
N ALA A 223 3.57 17.48 4.13
CA ALA A 223 3.83 18.91 4.24
C ALA A 223 2.59 19.60 4.84
N PRO A 224 2.68 20.87 5.23
CA PRO A 224 1.51 21.63 5.66
C PRO A 224 0.38 21.54 4.63
N GLY A 225 -0.82 21.19 5.09
CA GLY A 225 -2.00 21.03 4.25
C GLY A 225 -2.23 19.62 3.69
N THR A 226 -1.37 18.64 4.01
CA THR A 226 -1.74 17.22 3.86
C THR A 226 -3.00 16.95 4.69
N VAL A 227 -3.96 16.21 4.13
CA VAL A 227 -5.22 15.84 4.80
C VAL A 227 -5.24 14.34 5.04
N ASP A 228 -5.41 13.95 6.29
CA ASP A 228 -5.44 12.55 6.71
C ASP A 228 -6.76 11.84 6.35
N GLY A 229 -6.84 10.56 6.65
CA GLY A 229 -8.03 9.72 6.36
C GLY A 229 -9.28 10.09 7.15
N LYS A 230 -9.19 11.00 8.11
CA LYS A 230 -10.30 11.57 8.89
C LYS A 230 -10.68 12.99 8.45
N GLY A 231 -9.98 13.56 7.47
CA GLY A 231 -10.20 14.91 6.98
C GLY A 231 -9.49 16.00 7.77
N LYS A 232 -8.55 15.63 8.67
CA LYS A 232 -7.76 16.57 9.45
C LYS A 232 -6.56 17.05 8.64
N LYS A 233 -6.33 18.36 8.58
CA LYS A 233 -5.11 18.94 8.01
C LYS A 233 -3.93 18.76 8.95
N ILE A 234 -2.79 18.35 8.37
CA ILE A 234 -1.51 18.18 9.08
C ILE A 234 -0.70 19.45 8.99
N PHE A 235 -0.20 19.92 10.12
CA PHE A 235 0.79 20.99 10.23
C PHE A 235 1.45 20.94 11.61
N LEU A 236 2.64 21.52 11.75
CA LEU A 236 3.37 21.59 13.01
C LEU A 236 3.50 23.04 13.48
N GLY A 237 3.33 23.24 14.79
CA GLY A 237 3.50 24.55 15.44
C GLY A 237 2.67 25.65 14.80
N THR A 238 3.33 26.64 14.21
CA THR A 238 2.71 27.80 13.56
C THR A 238 2.67 27.72 12.03
N ASP A 239 2.99 26.56 11.45
CA ASP A 239 2.97 26.39 10.01
C ASP A 239 1.55 26.55 9.48
N ASP A 240 1.39 27.35 8.43
CA ASP A 240 0.09 27.58 7.82
C ASP A 240 -0.28 26.42 6.88
N PRO A 241 -1.33 25.63 7.19
CA PRO A 241 -1.76 24.51 6.36
C PRO A 241 -2.38 24.95 5.03
N ASP A 242 -2.75 26.20 4.87
CA ASP A 242 -3.36 26.72 3.65
C ASP A 242 -2.37 27.42 2.73
N LYS A 243 -1.17 27.70 3.20
CA LYS A 243 -0.12 28.34 2.41
C LYS A 243 0.31 27.44 1.24
N ASP A 244 0.45 28.08 0.07
CA ASP A 244 1.03 27.46 -1.11
C ASP A 244 2.53 27.72 -1.16
N TRP A 245 3.32 26.67 -0.99
CA TRP A 245 4.77 26.73 -1.01
C TRP A 245 5.36 26.45 -2.39
N ARG A 246 4.51 26.16 -3.40
CA ARG A 246 4.96 25.93 -4.76
C ARG A 246 5.45 27.24 -5.40
N ASN A 247 6.48 27.17 -6.19
CA ASN A 247 6.86 28.29 -7.04
C ASN A 247 5.83 28.45 -8.16
N LEU A 248 5.04 29.51 -8.11
CA LEU A 248 3.99 29.83 -9.09
C LEU A 248 4.50 30.75 -10.21
N GLU A 249 5.77 31.13 -10.19
CA GLU A 249 6.35 31.95 -11.26
C GLU A 249 6.34 31.18 -12.59
N MET A 250 5.92 31.87 -13.65
CA MET A 250 5.87 31.33 -15.00
C MET A 250 7.27 31.26 -15.62
N ASN A 251 8.11 30.35 -15.11
CA ASN A 251 9.45 30.12 -15.63
C ASN A 251 9.70 28.64 -15.94
N LYS A 252 10.52 28.38 -16.98
CA LYS A 252 10.78 27.02 -17.48
C LYS A 252 11.67 26.16 -16.60
N LYS A 253 12.23 26.70 -15.52
CA LYS A 253 13.19 25.98 -14.68
C LYS A 253 12.56 25.45 -13.40
N THR A 254 11.78 26.26 -12.70
CA THR A 254 11.34 25.99 -11.31
C THR A 254 9.84 26.13 -11.09
N CYS A 255 9.05 26.45 -12.11
CA CYS A 255 7.59 26.47 -11.98
C CYS A 255 7.09 25.15 -11.38
N GLY A 256 6.31 25.21 -10.31
CA GLY A 256 5.75 24.07 -9.62
C GLY A 256 6.67 23.39 -8.60
N TYR A 257 7.92 23.83 -8.47
CA TYR A 257 8.83 23.30 -7.44
C TYR A 257 8.47 23.86 -6.07
N VAL A 258 8.65 23.05 -5.05
CA VAL A 258 8.62 23.46 -3.65
C VAL A 258 10.07 23.65 -3.22
N LEU A 259 10.56 24.90 -3.36
CA LEU A 259 11.97 25.24 -3.09
C LEU A 259 12.23 25.61 -1.63
N GLN A 260 11.19 25.96 -0.92
CA GLN A 260 11.20 26.34 0.48
C GLN A 260 9.89 25.89 1.12
N GLY A 261 9.92 25.64 2.41
CA GLY A 261 8.73 25.23 3.14
C GLY A 261 9.00 24.09 4.08
N PRO A 262 8.14 23.88 5.05
CA PRO A 262 8.27 22.76 5.96
C PRO A 262 8.01 21.44 5.25
N GLU A 263 8.83 20.45 5.58
CA GLU A 263 8.64 19.06 5.18
C GLU A 263 8.56 18.19 6.43
N TYR A 264 7.71 17.19 6.41
CA TYR A 264 7.45 16.31 7.54
C TYR A 264 7.57 14.85 7.15
N LEU A 265 7.82 14.02 8.15
CA LEU A 265 7.59 12.58 8.11
C LEU A 265 6.38 12.29 9.00
N THR A 266 5.36 11.67 8.43
CA THR A 266 4.11 11.34 9.15
C THR A 266 3.86 9.84 9.15
N ILE A 267 3.47 9.33 10.33
CA ILE A 267 2.95 7.98 10.52
C ILE A 267 1.43 8.07 10.63
N PHE A 268 0.74 7.26 9.85
CA PHE A 268 -0.72 7.16 9.83
C PHE A 268 -1.18 5.79 10.29
N SER A 269 -2.29 5.74 10.99
CA SER A 269 -2.99 4.50 11.29
C SER A 269 -3.38 3.77 10.00
N GLY A 270 -2.94 2.54 9.83
CA GLY A 270 -3.36 1.72 8.70
C GLY A 270 -4.87 1.49 8.68
N LYS A 271 -5.47 1.31 9.85
CA LYS A 271 -6.91 1.05 9.99
C LYS A 271 -7.80 2.21 9.56
N THR A 272 -7.38 3.45 9.81
CA THR A 272 -8.25 4.64 9.66
C THR A 272 -7.67 5.72 8.76
N GLY A 273 -6.40 5.65 8.39
CA GLY A 273 -5.69 6.73 7.70
C GLY A 273 -5.46 7.99 8.55
N GLU A 274 -5.80 7.95 9.84
CA GLU A 274 -5.63 9.09 10.77
C GLU A 274 -4.15 9.31 11.09
N GLU A 275 -3.74 10.56 11.19
CA GLU A 275 -2.40 10.92 11.65
C GLU A 275 -2.17 10.42 13.08
N LEU A 276 -1.13 9.62 13.29
CA LEU A 276 -0.69 9.18 14.61
C LEU A 276 0.44 10.05 15.14
N HIS A 277 1.40 10.37 14.29
CA HIS A 277 2.54 11.19 14.67
C HIS A 277 3.19 11.86 13.47
N THR A 278 3.61 13.12 13.63
CA THR A 278 4.30 13.89 12.62
C THR A 278 5.54 14.55 13.22
N VAL A 279 6.65 14.48 12.53
CA VAL A 279 7.91 15.12 12.90
C VAL A 279 8.46 15.94 11.73
N PRO A 280 9.27 16.99 11.97
CA PRO A 280 10.02 17.65 10.92
C PRO A 280 10.93 16.64 10.20
N TYR A 281 11.05 16.80 8.88
CA TYR A 281 11.87 15.93 8.03
C TYR A 281 13.22 16.56 7.72
#